data_4232faee86d93bdba2d043dbd2dac460
#
_entry.id   4232faee86d93bdba2d043dbd2dac460
#
_cell.length_a   1.000
_cell.length_b   1.000
_cell.length_c   1.000
_cell.angle_alpha   90.00
_cell.angle_beta   90.00
_cell.angle_gamma   90.00
#
_symmetry.space_group_name_H-M   'P 1'
#
loop_
_entity.id
_entity.type
_entity.pdbx_description
1 polymer ?
#
loop_
_entity_poly.entity_id
_entity_poly.type
_entity_poly.pdbx_seq_one_letter_code
_entity_poly.pdbx_strand_id
1 'polypeptide(L)'
;MRKFTYLNKTHFYRTIILTFIFILSLGGCSKYSDEVQANLTKLKETKSCSGCDLRGIELISFDLKGADLSGANLTGANLKRSDLTGANLTDTNLTDADLLGVNLTGATLTNTNLTGVKLSYSNINGADISGAVLKDAHMNSSKVVNSKIRNSDMTGANLYNADLTGTKVSKETLKDAVLCKTIMPSGQQDDSGCKR
;
A
#
# COMPACT_ATOMS: atom_id res chain seq x y z
N MET A 1 -16.27 -7.74 58.87
CA MET A 1 -15.43 -8.24 57.78
C MET A 1 -16.01 -7.82 56.46
N ARG A 2 -15.46 -6.81 55.77
CA ARG A 2 -15.97 -6.35 54.47
C ARG A 2 -15.18 -7.05 53.38
N LYS A 3 -15.84 -7.82 52.51
CA LYS A 3 -15.24 -8.48 51.34
C LYS A 3 -15.02 -7.42 50.27
N PHE A 4 -13.78 -7.14 49.92
CA PHE A 4 -13.40 -6.39 48.73
C PHE A 4 -13.53 -7.34 47.53
N THR A 5 -14.49 -7.08 46.65
CA THR A 5 -14.64 -7.76 45.37
C THR A 5 -13.57 -7.18 44.38
N TYR A 6 -12.72 -8.04 43.89
CA TYR A 6 -11.76 -7.70 42.84
C TYR A 6 -12.50 -7.33 41.54
N LEU A 7 -12.55 -6.06 41.21
CA LEU A 7 -12.96 -5.63 39.87
C LEU A 7 -11.91 -6.05 38.85
N ASN A 8 -12.37 -6.77 37.84
CA ASN A 8 -11.55 -7.33 36.78
C ASN A 8 -10.83 -6.22 36.00
N LYS A 9 -9.48 -6.21 36.00
CA LYS A 9 -8.62 -5.21 35.34
C LYS A 9 -8.97 -4.97 33.85
N THR A 10 -9.52 -5.96 33.18
CA THR A 10 -9.92 -5.88 31.75
C THR A 10 -11.11 -4.96 31.50
N HIS A 11 -12.05 -4.84 32.44
CA HIS A 11 -13.18 -3.91 32.32
C HIS A 11 -12.75 -2.46 32.60
N PHE A 12 -11.76 -2.23 33.47
CA PHE A 12 -11.28 -0.91 33.83
C PHE A 12 -10.53 -0.24 32.65
N TYR A 13 -9.72 -1.00 31.92
CA TYR A 13 -9.03 -0.48 30.72
C TYR A 13 -9.99 -0.20 29.57
N ARG A 14 -11.03 -1.02 29.35
CA ARG A 14 -12.06 -0.77 28.32
C ARG A 14 -12.86 0.52 28.60
N THR A 15 -13.16 0.81 29.86
CA THR A 15 -13.93 2.01 30.23
C THR A 15 -13.06 3.27 30.12
N ILE A 16 -11.77 3.20 30.45
CA ILE A 16 -10.83 4.33 30.32
C ILE A 16 -10.57 4.65 28.84
N ILE A 17 -10.42 3.66 27.96
CA ILE A 17 -10.23 3.89 26.51
C ILE A 17 -11.49 4.53 25.92
N LEU A 18 -12.70 4.09 26.29
CA LEU A 18 -13.96 4.69 25.82
C LEU A 18 -14.16 6.12 26.34
N THR A 19 -13.73 6.44 27.58
CA THR A 19 -13.83 7.81 28.11
C THR A 19 -12.77 8.75 27.55
N PHE A 20 -11.57 8.26 27.19
CA PHE A 20 -10.57 9.09 26.52
C PHE A 20 -10.95 9.44 25.07
N ILE A 21 -11.65 8.54 24.37
CA ILE A 21 -12.19 8.84 23.03
C ILE A 21 -13.28 9.91 23.09
N PHE A 22 -14.06 9.97 24.18
CA PHE A 22 -15.17 10.93 24.32
C PHE A 22 -14.72 12.34 24.75
N ILE A 23 -13.52 12.49 25.35
CA ILE A 23 -13.02 13.80 25.82
C ILE A 23 -12.27 14.56 24.70
N LEU A 24 -11.83 13.90 23.63
CA LEU A 24 -11.16 14.53 22.48
C LEU A 24 -12.14 15.08 21.42
N SER A 25 -13.46 14.92 21.61
CA SER A 25 -14.48 15.45 20.68
C SER A 25 -14.88 16.91 20.96
N LEU A 26 -14.24 17.58 21.90
CA LEU A 26 -14.51 18.99 22.17
C LEU A 26 -13.54 19.90 21.39
N GLY A 27 -13.88 20.19 20.12
CA GLY A 27 -13.50 21.45 19.51
C GLY A 27 -12.23 21.47 18.65
N GLY A 28 -11.82 20.36 18.03
CA GLY A 28 -10.80 20.39 16.95
C GLY A 28 -11.39 19.81 15.69
N CYS A 29 -11.27 20.52 14.55
CA CYS A 29 -11.59 19.95 13.23
C CYS A 29 -10.64 18.76 12.98
N SER A 30 -11.07 17.54 13.27
CA SER A 30 -10.28 16.34 12.93
C SER A 30 -10.17 16.26 11.41
N LYS A 31 -8.95 16.04 10.90
CA LYS A 31 -8.69 15.86 9.47
C LYS A 31 -9.43 14.64 8.90
N TYR A 32 -9.72 13.67 9.74
CA TYR A 32 -10.31 12.38 9.36
C TYR A 32 -11.62 12.15 10.11
N SER A 33 -12.51 11.34 9.54
CA SER A 33 -13.68 10.84 10.27
C SER A 33 -13.27 10.03 11.51
N ASP A 34 -14.16 9.91 12.48
CA ASP A 34 -13.88 9.14 13.71
C ASP A 34 -13.52 7.68 13.39
N GLU A 35 -14.14 7.09 12.36
CA GLU A 35 -13.86 5.74 11.91
C GLU A 35 -12.43 5.62 11.34
N VAL A 36 -12.01 6.51 10.44
CA VAL A 36 -10.67 6.52 9.87
C VAL A 36 -9.63 6.75 10.99
N GLN A 37 -9.92 7.61 11.94
CA GLN A 37 -9.03 7.86 13.09
C GLN A 37 -8.89 6.62 13.98
N ALA A 38 -9.98 5.89 14.26
CA ALA A 38 -9.93 4.65 15.01
C ALA A 38 -9.15 3.55 14.27
N ASN A 39 -9.36 3.41 12.95
CA ASN A 39 -8.64 2.49 12.09
C ASN A 39 -7.14 2.81 12.02
N LEU A 40 -6.78 4.09 11.94
CA LEU A 40 -5.39 4.53 11.98
C LEU A 40 -4.71 4.18 13.31
N THR A 41 -5.42 4.36 14.43
CA THR A 41 -4.92 3.97 15.76
C THR A 41 -4.70 2.46 15.83
N LYS A 42 -5.70 1.68 15.40
CA LYS A 42 -5.59 0.21 15.32
C LYS A 42 -4.38 -0.23 14.48
N LEU A 43 -4.19 0.34 13.29
CA LEU A 43 -3.06 0.02 12.42
C LEU A 43 -1.73 0.31 13.11
N LYS A 44 -1.60 1.46 13.78
CA LYS A 44 -0.37 1.85 14.49
C LYS A 44 -0.03 0.90 15.64
N GLU A 45 -1.02 0.44 16.37
CA GLU A 45 -0.83 -0.42 17.55
C GLU A 45 -0.61 -1.89 17.18
N THR A 46 -1.33 -2.38 16.16
CA THR A 46 -1.38 -3.83 15.88
C THR A 46 -0.72 -4.23 14.57
N LYS A 47 -0.38 -3.27 13.70
CA LYS A 47 0.02 -3.51 12.30
C LYS A 47 -1.02 -4.33 11.51
N SER A 48 -2.28 -4.33 11.93
CA SER A 48 -3.35 -5.06 11.27
C SER A 48 -4.59 -4.19 11.11
N CYS A 49 -5.01 -4.01 9.87
CA CYS A 49 -6.21 -3.23 9.51
C CYS A 49 -6.88 -3.82 8.26
N SER A 50 -7.09 -5.15 8.27
CA SER A 50 -7.82 -5.84 7.19
C SER A 50 -9.24 -5.29 7.06
N GLY A 51 -9.65 -4.95 5.82
CA GLY A 51 -10.95 -4.38 5.50
C GLY A 51 -11.21 -2.96 6.03
N CYS A 52 -10.22 -2.29 6.64
CA CYS A 52 -10.40 -0.96 7.21
C CYS A 52 -10.61 0.13 6.15
N ASP A 53 -11.40 1.14 6.49
CA ASP A 53 -11.39 2.43 5.78
C ASP A 53 -10.21 3.28 6.26
N LEU A 54 -9.27 3.53 5.34
CA LEU A 54 -8.04 4.30 5.55
C LEU A 54 -7.85 5.33 4.43
N ARG A 55 -8.97 5.82 3.85
CA ARG A 55 -8.92 6.77 2.73
C ARG A 55 -8.24 8.07 3.12
N GLY A 56 -7.37 8.53 2.22
CA GLY A 56 -6.69 9.81 2.35
C GLY A 56 -5.79 9.96 3.58
N ILE A 57 -5.47 8.86 4.29
CA ILE A 57 -4.59 8.94 5.47
C ILE A 57 -3.17 9.33 5.10
N GLU A 58 -2.46 9.91 6.05
CA GLU A 58 -1.04 10.22 5.92
C GLU A 58 -0.20 9.28 6.77
N LEU A 59 0.62 8.46 6.09
CA LEU A 59 1.54 7.49 6.66
C LEU A 59 2.95 7.66 6.07
N ILE A 60 3.38 8.93 5.89
CA ILE A 60 4.68 9.24 5.31
C ILE A 60 5.80 8.66 6.19
N SER A 61 6.74 7.92 5.57
CA SER A 61 7.89 7.29 6.23
C SER A 61 7.51 6.37 7.40
N PHE A 62 6.33 5.76 7.34
CA PHE A 62 5.81 4.90 8.40
C PHE A 62 6.35 3.46 8.27
N ASP A 63 6.61 2.81 9.40
CA ASP A 63 6.98 1.39 9.45
C ASP A 63 5.73 0.51 9.44
N LEU A 64 5.45 -0.08 8.26
CA LEU A 64 4.35 -1.03 8.01
C LEU A 64 4.89 -2.42 7.62
N LYS A 65 6.12 -2.76 8.01
CA LYS A 65 6.69 -4.09 7.74
C LYS A 65 5.79 -5.19 8.25
N GLY A 66 5.47 -6.14 7.36
CA GLY A 66 4.61 -7.27 7.66
C GLY A 66 3.18 -6.90 8.04
N ALA A 67 2.74 -5.65 7.82
CA ALA A 67 1.39 -5.22 8.15
C ALA A 67 0.35 -6.01 7.33
N ASP A 68 -0.79 -6.33 7.96
CA ASP A 68 -1.95 -6.85 7.26
C ASP A 68 -2.93 -5.71 6.94
N LEU A 69 -2.98 -5.37 5.66
CA LEU A 69 -3.85 -4.35 5.07
C LEU A 69 -4.82 -4.96 4.03
N SER A 70 -4.97 -6.30 4.06
CA SER A 70 -5.82 -7.01 3.10
C SER A 70 -7.24 -6.46 3.06
N GLY A 71 -7.76 -6.22 1.85
CA GLY A 71 -9.10 -5.68 1.63
C GLY A 71 -9.32 -4.24 2.13
N ALA A 72 -8.29 -3.56 2.67
CA ALA A 72 -8.42 -2.19 3.15
C ALA A 72 -8.67 -1.20 2.01
N ASN A 73 -9.33 -0.09 2.32
CA ASN A 73 -9.50 1.02 1.41
C ASN A 73 -8.49 2.13 1.73
N LEU A 74 -7.44 2.23 0.91
CA LEU A 74 -6.36 3.22 0.98
C LEU A 74 -6.43 4.24 -0.17
N THR A 75 -7.60 4.44 -0.77
CA THR A 75 -7.80 5.39 -1.88
C THR A 75 -7.26 6.77 -1.49
N GLY A 76 -6.37 7.32 -2.32
CA GLY A 76 -5.76 8.64 -2.11
C GLY A 76 -4.86 8.74 -0.87
N ALA A 77 -4.51 7.64 -0.22
CA ALA A 77 -3.61 7.65 0.95
C ALA A 77 -2.20 8.11 0.56
N ASN A 78 -1.51 8.76 1.49
CA ASN A 78 -0.13 9.18 1.32
C ASN A 78 0.81 8.26 2.12
N LEU A 79 1.47 7.35 1.41
CA LEU A 79 2.39 6.33 1.92
C LEU A 79 3.84 6.59 1.48
N LYS A 80 4.17 7.84 1.10
CA LYS A 80 5.53 8.18 0.64
C LYS A 80 6.60 7.68 1.59
N ARG A 81 7.63 7.01 1.00
CA ARG A 81 8.82 6.53 1.73
C ARG A 81 8.53 5.60 2.90
N SER A 82 7.30 5.09 3.04
CA SER A 82 6.99 4.09 4.07
C SER A 82 7.59 2.73 3.73
N ASP A 83 7.77 1.90 4.75
CA ASP A 83 8.30 0.55 4.61
C ASP A 83 7.17 -0.47 4.77
N LEU A 84 6.77 -1.04 3.65
CA LEU A 84 5.75 -2.09 3.51
C LEU A 84 6.39 -3.46 3.19
N THR A 85 7.67 -3.66 3.57
CA THR A 85 8.37 -4.93 3.33
C THR A 85 7.56 -6.10 3.88
N GLY A 86 7.23 -7.08 3.03
CA GLY A 86 6.47 -8.26 3.40
C GLY A 86 5.02 -8.01 3.82
N ALA A 87 4.47 -6.81 3.62
CA ALA A 87 3.08 -6.50 3.96
C ALA A 87 2.09 -7.29 3.08
N ASN A 88 0.93 -7.61 3.62
CA ASN A 88 -0.19 -8.17 2.91
C ASN A 88 -1.15 -7.06 2.46
N LEU A 89 -1.21 -6.83 1.16
CA LEU A 89 -2.06 -5.86 0.48
C LEU A 89 -3.06 -6.56 -0.47
N THR A 90 -3.33 -7.85 -0.25
CA THR A 90 -4.27 -8.61 -1.08
C THR A 90 -5.65 -7.94 -1.08
N ASP A 91 -6.27 -7.80 -2.27
CA ASP A 91 -7.59 -7.18 -2.49
C ASP A 91 -7.70 -5.72 -1.97
N THR A 92 -6.60 -5.05 -1.68
CA THR A 92 -6.56 -3.66 -1.19
C THR A 92 -6.90 -2.67 -2.31
N ASN A 93 -7.61 -1.60 -1.99
CA ASN A 93 -7.82 -0.48 -2.90
C ASN A 93 -6.82 0.65 -2.63
N LEU A 94 -5.86 0.85 -3.55
CA LEU A 94 -4.83 1.90 -3.54
C LEU A 94 -5.01 2.91 -4.67
N THR A 95 -6.24 3.05 -5.21
CA THR A 95 -6.52 4.01 -6.29
C THR A 95 -6.02 5.40 -5.92
N ASP A 96 -5.25 6.04 -6.83
CA ASP A 96 -4.67 7.38 -6.68
C ASP A 96 -3.79 7.60 -5.44
N ALA A 97 -3.39 6.53 -4.74
CA ALA A 97 -2.51 6.65 -3.58
C ALA A 97 -1.10 7.10 -3.97
N ASP A 98 -0.43 7.82 -3.06
CA ASP A 98 0.94 8.30 -3.25
C ASP A 98 1.93 7.40 -2.49
N LEU A 99 2.58 6.52 -3.24
CA LEU A 99 3.57 5.55 -2.78
C LEU A 99 4.99 5.91 -3.30
N LEU A 100 5.26 7.20 -3.55
CA LEU A 100 6.57 7.64 -4.03
C LEU A 100 7.70 7.16 -3.11
N GLY A 101 8.65 6.40 -3.67
CA GLY A 101 9.81 5.88 -2.94
C GLY A 101 9.48 4.86 -1.83
N VAL A 102 8.31 4.24 -1.88
CA VAL A 102 7.90 3.19 -0.93
C VAL A 102 8.78 1.93 -1.08
N ASN A 103 8.97 1.21 0.01
CA ASN A 103 9.57 -0.13 0.01
C ASN A 103 8.48 -1.20 0.13
N LEU A 104 8.25 -1.94 -0.95
CA LEU A 104 7.31 -3.06 -1.07
C LEU A 104 8.03 -4.40 -1.27
N THR A 105 9.30 -4.51 -0.86
CA THR A 105 10.09 -5.75 -1.06
C THR A 105 9.36 -6.95 -0.46
N GLY A 106 9.08 -7.95 -1.30
CA GLY A 106 8.41 -9.19 -0.89
C GLY A 106 6.95 -9.03 -0.44
N ALA A 107 6.32 -7.88 -0.65
CA ALA A 107 4.92 -7.67 -0.32
C ALA A 107 3.99 -8.49 -1.23
N THR A 108 2.80 -8.82 -0.72
CA THR A 108 1.73 -9.45 -1.50
C THR A 108 0.70 -8.39 -1.90
N LEU A 109 0.59 -8.14 -3.22
CA LEU A 109 -0.35 -7.19 -3.82
C LEU A 109 -1.33 -7.91 -4.78
N THR A 110 -1.66 -9.16 -4.49
CA THR A 110 -2.55 -9.95 -5.34
C THR A 110 -3.94 -9.30 -5.41
N ASN A 111 -4.47 -9.14 -6.63
CA ASN A 111 -5.76 -8.50 -6.91
C ASN A 111 -5.89 -7.04 -6.40
N THR A 112 -4.82 -6.38 -6.04
CA THR A 112 -4.83 -4.99 -5.56
C THR A 112 -5.25 -4.04 -6.67
N ASN A 113 -6.09 -3.06 -6.38
CA ASN A 113 -6.37 -1.95 -7.28
C ASN A 113 -5.33 -0.84 -7.09
N LEU A 114 -4.44 -0.68 -8.09
CA LEU A 114 -3.36 0.30 -8.14
C LEU A 114 -3.58 1.33 -9.26
N THR A 115 -4.84 1.56 -9.67
CA THR A 115 -5.16 2.54 -10.73
C THR A 115 -4.67 3.92 -10.34
N GLY A 116 -3.91 4.58 -11.23
CA GLY A 116 -3.39 5.94 -11.02
C GLY A 116 -2.36 6.08 -9.89
N VAL A 117 -1.93 4.99 -9.27
CA VAL A 117 -0.99 5.02 -8.14
C VAL A 117 0.35 5.65 -8.51
N LYS A 118 0.97 6.39 -7.58
CA LYS A 118 2.30 6.96 -7.75
C LYS A 118 3.35 6.07 -7.08
N LEU A 119 4.02 5.22 -7.87
CA LEU A 119 5.05 4.25 -7.45
C LEU A 119 6.45 4.60 -7.98
N SER A 120 6.67 5.85 -8.39
CA SER A 120 7.99 6.25 -8.88
C SER A 120 9.07 6.08 -7.80
N TYR A 121 10.27 5.63 -8.22
CA TYR A 121 11.42 5.40 -7.33
C TYR A 121 11.18 4.36 -6.23
N SER A 122 10.13 3.56 -6.31
CA SER A 122 9.80 2.54 -5.32
C SER A 122 10.64 1.26 -5.49
N ASN A 123 10.79 0.51 -4.40
CA ASN A 123 11.39 -0.81 -4.40
C ASN A 123 10.27 -1.87 -4.26
N ILE A 124 10.02 -2.61 -5.34
CA ILE A 124 8.95 -3.62 -5.43
C ILE A 124 9.57 -5.02 -5.64
N ASN A 125 10.85 -5.20 -5.33
CA ASN A 125 11.59 -6.43 -5.61
C ASN A 125 10.95 -7.64 -4.91
N GLY A 126 10.79 -8.73 -5.66
CA GLY A 126 10.24 -9.99 -5.15
C GLY A 126 8.75 -9.94 -4.76
N ALA A 127 8.05 -8.85 -5.03
CA ALA A 127 6.63 -8.73 -4.71
C ALA A 127 5.75 -9.61 -5.63
N ASP A 128 4.59 -10.03 -5.12
CA ASP A 128 3.55 -10.69 -5.90
C ASP A 128 2.44 -9.68 -6.24
N ILE A 129 2.38 -9.25 -7.51
CA ILE A 129 1.43 -8.26 -8.03
C ILE A 129 0.43 -8.96 -8.99
N SER A 130 0.29 -10.27 -8.87
CA SER A 130 -0.57 -11.05 -9.77
C SER A 130 -2.04 -10.64 -9.65
N GLY A 131 -2.73 -10.47 -10.78
CA GLY A 131 -4.13 -10.05 -10.84
C GLY A 131 -4.39 -8.58 -10.50
N ALA A 132 -3.35 -7.79 -10.20
CA ALA A 132 -3.52 -6.39 -9.84
C ALA A 132 -3.91 -5.51 -11.05
N VAL A 133 -4.63 -4.43 -10.78
CA VAL A 133 -4.96 -3.39 -11.76
C VAL A 133 -3.99 -2.23 -11.59
N LEU A 134 -3.05 -2.06 -12.54
CA LEU A 134 -2.01 -1.02 -12.57
C LEU A 134 -2.29 0.02 -13.67
N LYS A 135 -3.55 0.16 -14.07
CA LYS A 135 -3.95 1.10 -15.12
C LYS A 135 -3.49 2.52 -14.76
N ASP A 136 -2.79 3.16 -15.71
CA ASP A 136 -2.25 4.51 -15.56
C ASP A 136 -1.30 4.70 -14.35
N ALA A 137 -0.73 3.63 -13.82
CA ALA A 137 0.20 3.69 -12.69
C ALA A 137 1.52 4.38 -13.08
N HIS A 138 2.03 5.25 -12.20
CA HIS A 138 3.31 5.93 -12.38
C HIS A 138 4.43 5.12 -11.71
N MET A 139 5.18 4.32 -12.48
CA MET A 139 6.22 3.42 -11.99
C MET A 139 7.63 3.80 -12.49
N ASN A 140 7.82 5.03 -12.91
CA ASN A 140 9.11 5.46 -13.47
C ASN A 140 10.23 5.35 -12.44
N SER A 141 11.38 4.82 -12.90
CA SER A 141 12.56 4.53 -12.07
C SER A 141 12.30 3.59 -10.88
N SER A 142 11.25 2.79 -10.92
CA SER A 142 10.99 1.75 -9.91
C SER A 142 11.84 0.51 -10.13
N LYS A 143 12.14 -0.23 -9.05
CA LYS A 143 12.79 -1.54 -9.08
C LYS A 143 11.75 -2.62 -8.87
N VAL A 144 11.54 -3.48 -9.86
CA VAL A 144 10.53 -4.55 -9.86
C VAL A 144 11.19 -5.92 -10.07
N VAL A 145 12.44 -6.03 -9.66
CA VAL A 145 13.31 -7.20 -9.92
C VAL A 145 12.76 -8.46 -9.27
N ASN A 146 12.75 -9.57 -10.02
CA ASN A 146 12.29 -10.90 -9.57
C ASN A 146 10.85 -10.96 -9.03
N SER A 147 9.99 -10.01 -9.41
CA SER A 147 8.59 -9.94 -9.00
C SER A 147 7.69 -10.82 -9.87
N LYS A 148 6.42 -10.95 -9.49
CA LYS A 148 5.40 -11.64 -10.30
C LYS A 148 4.33 -10.63 -10.71
N ILE A 149 4.12 -10.48 -12.03
CA ILE A 149 3.07 -9.63 -12.62
C ILE A 149 2.29 -10.50 -13.63
N ARG A 150 1.52 -11.44 -13.11
CA ARG A 150 0.72 -12.35 -13.93
C ARG A 150 -0.74 -11.91 -13.93
N ASN A 151 -1.38 -11.94 -15.10
CA ASN A 151 -2.80 -11.60 -15.24
C ASN A 151 -3.14 -10.20 -14.70
N SER A 152 -2.20 -9.26 -14.75
CA SER A 152 -2.39 -7.88 -14.30
C SER A 152 -2.71 -6.97 -15.48
N ASP A 153 -3.44 -5.89 -15.24
CA ASP A 153 -3.70 -4.84 -16.22
C ASP A 153 -2.70 -3.70 -16.03
N MET A 154 -1.80 -3.51 -17.00
CA MET A 154 -0.80 -2.42 -17.02
C MET A 154 -1.08 -1.38 -18.12
N THR A 155 -2.32 -1.30 -18.59
CA THR A 155 -2.71 -0.33 -19.62
C THR A 155 -2.37 1.10 -19.17
N GLY A 156 -1.57 1.81 -19.98
CA GLY A 156 -1.13 3.16 -19.69
C GLY A 156 -0.09 3.30 -18.57
N ALA A 157 0.32 2.20 -17.93
CA ALA A 157 1.35 2.28 -16.88
C ALA A 157 2.68 2.84 -17.42
N ASN A 158 3.26 3.79 -16.71
CA ASN A 158 4.54 4.41 -17.07
C ASN A 158 5.71 3.70 -16.39
N LEU A 159 6.47 2.92 -17.18
CA LEU A 159 7.66 2.18 -16.75
C LEU A 159 8.97 2.84 -17.20
N TYR A 160 8.96 4.15 -17.50
CA TYR A 160 10.17 4.87 -17.89
C TYR A 160 11.33 4.59 -16.90
N ASN A 161 12.46 4.10 -17.42
CA ASN A 161 13.65 3.80 -16.63
C ASN A 161 13.42 2.81 -15.46
N ALA A 162 12.35 1.99 -15.52
CA ALA A 162 12.10 0.94 -14.53
C ALA A 162 12.97 -0.30 -14.79
N ASP A 163 13.26 -1.06 -13.75
CA ASP A 163 14.00 -2.33 -13.83
C ASP A 163 13.07 -3.51 -13.55
N LEU A 164 12.78 -4.30 -14.60
CA LEU A 164 11.95 -5.51 -14.54
C LEU A 164 12.78 -6.80 -14.58
N THR A 165 14.11 -6.75 -14.35
CA THR A 165 14.98 -7.91 -14.47
C THR A 165 14.45 -9.10 -13.71
N GLY A 166 14.34 -10.26 -14.38
CA GLY A 166 13.85 -11.52 -13.77
C GLY A 166 12.37 -11.54 -13.39
N THR A 167 11.62 -10.48 -13.68
CA THR A 167 10.18 -10.40 -13.38
C THR A 167 9.39 -11.38 -14.25
N LYS A 168 8.43 -12.07 -13.64
CA LYS A 168 7.51 -12.98 -14.34
C LYS A 168 6.31 -12.20 -14.88
N VAL A 169 6.45 -11.65 -16.08
CA VAL A 169 5.43 -10.87 -16.79
C VAL A 169 5.34 -11.33 -18.25
N SER A 170 4.17 -11.29 -18.86
CA SER A 170 3.97 -11.60 -20.28
C SER A 170 4.15 -10.34 -21.14
N LYS A 171 4.49 -10.53 -22.42
CA LYS A 171 4.51 -9.43 -23.40
C LYS A 171 3.13 -8.80 -23.57
N GLU A 172 2.07 -9.60 -23.49
CA GLU A 172 0.70 -9.12 -23.57
C GLU A 172 0.34 -8.18 -22.43
N THR A 173 0.80 -8.45 -21.21
CA THR A 173 0.62 -7.57 -20.05
C THR A 173 1.30 -6.21 -20.25
N LEU A 174 2.42 -6.15 -20.96
CA LEU A 174 3.22 -4.93 -21.15
C LEU A 174 2.89 -4.17 -22.44
N LYS A 175 2.02 -4.69 -23.32
CA LYS A 175 1.82 -4.16 -24.68
C LYS A 175 1.36 -2.69 -24.72
N ASP A 176 0.55 -2.29 -23.75
CA ASP A 176 -0.05 -0.96 -23.67
C ASP A 176 0.62 -0.08 -22.59
N ALA A 177 1.76 -0.54 -22.02
CA ALA A 177 2.58 0.22 -21.09
C ALA A 177 3.61 1.08 -21.83
N VAL A 178 4.07 2.16 -21.21
CA VAL A 178 5.15 3.02 -21.73
C VAL A 178 6.50 2.43 -21.32
N LEU A 179 7.24 1.88 -22.32
CA LEU A 179 8.52 1.20 -22.14
C LEU A 179 9.65 2.06 -22.72
N CYS A 180 10.12 3.07 -22.01
CA CYS A 180 11.24 3.90 -22.42
C CYS A 180 12.39 3.77 -21.42
N LYS A 181 13.57 3.38 -21.86
CA LYS A 181 14.73 3.03 -21.04
C LYS A 181 14.41 1.94 -19.99
N THR A 182 13.38 1.14 -20.23
CA THR A 182 12.94 0.08 -19.33
C THR A 182 13.83 -1.13 -19.46
N ILE A 183 14.38 -1.64 -18.38
CA ILE A 183 15.11 -2.92 -18.38
C ILE A 183 14.08 -4.04 -18.29
N MET A 184 14.02 -4.85 -19.35
CA MET A 184 13.06 -5.94 -19.50
C MET A 184 13.44 -7.16 -18.65
N PRO A 185 12.58 -8.15 -18.47
CA PRO A 185 12.88 -9.37 -17.70
C PRO A 185 14.14 -10.11 -18.12
N SER A 186 14.53 -10.00 -19.39
CA SER A 186 15.78 -10.58 -19.93
C SER A 186 17.05 -9.80 -19.59
N GLY A 187 16.94 -8.63 -18.96
CA GLY A 187 18.02 -7.68 -18.72
C GLY A 187 18.31 -6.75 -19.91
N GLN A 188 17.58 -6.87 -21.02
CA GLN A 188 17.73 -5.96 -22.18
C GLN A 188 16.90 -4.69 -21.96
N GLN A 189 17.41 -3.56 -22.42
CA GLN A 189 16.68 -2.29 -22.40
C GLN A 189 15.68 -2.22 -23.56
N ASP A 190 14.49 -1.73 -23.27
CA ASP A 190 13.44 -1.42 -24.23
C ASP A 190 13.23 0.10 -24.30
N ASP A 191 13.35 0.66 -25.49
CA ASP A 191 13.19 2.09 -25.80
C ASP A 191 11.99 2.35 -26.71
N SER A 192 11.13 1.34 -26.93
CA SER A 192 10.02 1.41 -27.90
C SER A 192 9.01 2.52 -27.60
N GLY A 193 8.80 2.83 -26.32
CA GLY A 193 7.91 3.89 -25.86
C GLY A 193 8.53 5.26 -25.71
N CYS A 194 9.83 5.45 -26.08
CA CYS A 194 10.47 6.76 -26.05
C CYS A 194 9.90 7.65 -27.17
N LYS A 195 9.28 8.77 -26.79
CA LYS A 195 8.90 9.79 -27.79
C LYS A 195 10.19 10.35 -28.42
N ARG A 196 10.25 10.31 -29.75
CA ARG A 196 11.29 10.94 -30.55
C ARG A 196 11.06 12.45 -30.60
#